data_e6a42f939865cfc724ea9e1af6044e81
#
_entry.id   e6a42f939865cfc724ea9e1af6044e81
#
_cell.length_a   1.000
_cell.length_b   1.000
_cell.length_c   1.000
_cell.angle_alpha   90.00
_cell.angle_beta   90.00
_cell.angle_gamma   90.00
#
_symmetry.space_group_name_H-M   'P 1'
#
loop_
_entity.id
_entity.type
_entity.pdbx_description
1 polymer ?
#
loop_
_entity_poly.entity_id
_entity_poly.type
_entity_poly.pdbx_seq_one_letter_code
_entity_poly.pdbx_strand_id
1 'polypeptide(L)'
;MTGLETYSPTHRELVARVGRWLRLTRGNTVVICERVCRVSETPDCLAFRDGNVSTLVECKVSRADFHADVRKPFRANEAEGVGDFRWYAAPAGILTPEDMPAGWGLIEVRRTRVLVTKVAEFKTANKANEVTMLTSAIRRLE
;
A
#
# COMPACT_ATOMS: atom_id res chain seq x y z
N MET A 1 -13.08 25.59 -14.71
CA MET A 1 -12.83 25.18 -14.13
C MET A 1 -12.31 24.60 -13.55
N THR A 2 -12.42 24.35 -13.22
CA THR A 2 -12.03 23.95 -12.43
C THR A 2 -11.10 23.48 -12.04
N GLY A 3 -10.76 23.72 -11.74
CA GLY A 3 -9.48 23.46 -11.35
C GLY A 3 -9.36 22.42 -10.30
N LEU A 4 -9.12 21.24 -10.71
CA LEU A 4 -8.49 20.29 -9.83
C LEU A 4 -7.13 20.89 -9.49
N GLU A 5 -7.00 21.45 -8.30
CA GLU A 5 -5.68 21.83 -7.83
C GLU A 5 -4.78 20.61 -7.92
N THR A 6 -3.67 20.77 -8.61
CA THR A 6 -2.69 19.71 -8.74
C THR A 6 -2.09 19.43 -7.37
N TYR A 7 -2.35 18.24 -6.86
CA TYR A 7 -1.75 17.77 -5.62
C TYR A 7 -0.51 16.93 -5.97
N SER A 8 0.66 17.40 -5.58
CA SER A 8 1.94 16.76 -5.90
C SER A 8 2.74 16.49 -4.62
N PRO A 9 2.32 15.48 -3.86
CA PRO A 9 3.04 15.11 -2.64
C PRO A 9 4.37 14.43 -2.95
N THR A 10 5.30 14.52 -2.00
CA THR A 10 6.46 13.63 -2.01
C THR A 10 5.99 12.21 -1.68
N HIS A 11 6.83 11.23 -1.97
CA HIS A 11 6.56 9.84 -1.59
C HIS A 11 6.32 9.73 -0.08
N ARG A 12 7.16 10.38 0.72
CA ARG A 12 7.04 10.37 2.18
C ARG A 12 5.71 10.96 2.67
N GLU A 13 5.28 12.07 2.07
CA GLU A 13 4.00 12.68 2.41
C GLU A 13 2.83 11.76 2.04
N LEU A 14 2.92 11.10 0.88
CA LEU A 14 1.90 10.16 0.44
C LEU A 14 1.79 8.98 1.40
N VAL A 15 2.92 8.40 1.79
CA VAL A 15 2.96 7.28 2.76
C VAL A 15 2.33 7.69 4.09
N ALA A 16 2.65 8.89 4.59
CA ALA A 16 2.08 9.40 5.84
C ALA A 16 0.55 9.54 5.75
N ARG A 17 0.05 10.06 4.63
CA ARG A 17 -1.39 10.20 4.39
C ARG A 17 -2.09 8.84 4.34
N VAL A 18 -1.52 7.89 3.64
CA VAL A 18 -2.07 6.53 3.52
C VAL A 18 -2.06 5.82 4.87
N GLY A 19 -0.97 5.92 5.61
CA GLY A 19 -0.89 5.32 6.96
C GLY A 19 -1.96 5.85 7.90
N ARG A 20 -2.19 7.15 7.89
CA ARG A 20 -3.24 7.79 8.69
C ARG A 20 -4.63 7.32 8.27
N TRP A 21 -4.88 7.23 6.97
CA TRP A 21 -6.16 6.76 6.43
C TRP A 21 -6.42 5.29 6.82
N LEU A 22 -5.41 4.43 6.74
CA LEU A 22 -5.52 3.03 7.15
C LEU A 22 -5.91 2.91 8.62
N ARG A 23 -5.34 3.75 9.47
CA ARG A 23 -5.62 3.72 10.91
C ARG A 23 -6.98 4.34 11.24
N LEU A 24 -7.25 5.55 10.77
CA LEU A 24 -8.42 6.33 11.21
C LEU A 24 -9.68 6.01 10.41
N THR A 25 -9.57 5.70 9.13
CA THR A 25 -10.73 5.47 8.28
C THR A 25 -11.02 3.99 8.08
N ARG A 26 -9.97 3.18 7.89
CA ARG A 26 -10.13 1.75 7.65
C ARG A 26 -10.07 0.90 8.91
N GLY A 27 -9.75 1.50 10.05
CA GLY A 27 -9.82 0.83 11.35
C GLY A 27 -8.77 -0.23 11.62
N ASN A 28 -7.60 -0.11 10.97
CA ASN A 28 -6.51 -1.03 11.27
C ASN A 28 -5.88 -0.68 12.62
N THR A 29 -5.63 -1.68 13.45
CA THR A 29 -5.09 -1.50 14.79
C THR A 29 -3.57 -1.33 14.79
N VAL A 30 -2.89 -1.94 13.81
CA VAL A 30 -1.45 -1.84 13.63
C VAL A 30 -1.18 -1.36 12.21
N VAL A 31 -0.41 -0.29 12.07
CA VAL A 31 0.00 0.23 10.76
C VAL A 31 1.50 0.45 10.79
N ILE A 32 2.20 -0.24 9.91
CA ILE A 32 3.66 -0.17 9.77
C ILE A 32 3.96 0.49 8.42
N CYS A 33 4.68 1.61 8.45
CA CYS A 33 5.04 2.32 7.23
C CYS A 33 6.56 2.35 7.04
N GLU A 34 6.99 2.18 5.80
CA GLU A 34 8.38 2.28 5.35
C GLU A 34 9.38 1.49 6.21
N ARG A 35 9.09 0.22 6.45
CA ARG A 35 10.00 -0.62 7.21
C ARG A 35 10.85 -1.48 6.28
N VAL A 36 12.15 -1.36 6.43
CA VAL A 36 13.08 -2.26 5.77
C VAL A 36 13.02 -3.62 6.47
N CYS A 37 12.87 -4.68 5.71
CA CYS A 37 12.82 -6.03 6.25
C CYS A 37 13.73 -6.95 5.43
N ARG A 38 13.92 -8.19 5.90
CA ARG A 38 14.82 -9.16 5.27
C ARG A 38 14.18 -9.96 4.15
N VAL A 39 12.87 -9.81 3.97
CA VAL A 39 12.18 -10.43 2.84
C VAL A 39 12.35 -9.54 1.61
N SER A 40 12.15 -10.12 0.42
CA SER A 40 12.34 -9.38 -0.84
C SER A 40 11.37 -8.24 -1.02
N GLU A 41 10.22 -8.29 -0.38
CA GLU A 41 9.22 -7.24 -0.44
C GLU A 41 9.40 -6.27 0.75
N THR A 42 9.46 -4.97 0.45
CA THR A 42 9.51 -3.91 1.47
C THR A 42 8.29 -3.01 1.25
N PRO A 43 7.20 -3.26 1.96
CA PRO A 43 5.98 -2.48 1.74
C PRO A 43 6.11 -1.05 2.24
N ASP A 44 5.48 -0.12 1.52
CA ASP A 44 5.36 1.26 1.98
C ASP A 44 4.46 1.33 3.21
N CYS A 45 3.32 0.64 3.18
CA CYS A 45 2.44 0.48 4.34
C CYS A 45 1.95 -0.96 4.42
N LEU A 46 2.03 -1.54 5.59
CA LEU A 46 1.42 -2.83 5.90
C LEU A 46 0.61 -2.69 7.18
N ALA A 47 -0.67 -3.01 7.10
CA ALA A 47 -1.61 -2.79 8.20
C ALA A 47 -2.31 -4.09 8.58
N PHE A 48 -2.71 -4.18 9.84
CA PHE A 48 -3.40 -5.36 10.38
C PHE A 48 -4.62 -4.91 11.17
N ARG A 49 -5.68 -5.68 11.06
CA ARG A 49 -6.90 -5.54 11.85
C ARG A 49 -7.24 -6.88 12.51
N ASP A 50 -8.31 -6.89 13.28
CA ASP A 50 -8.76 -8.09 13.98
C ASP A 50 -8.87 -9.29 13.04
N GLY A 51 -8.51 -10.48 13.55
CA GLY A 51 -8.49 -11.70 12.76
C GLY A 51 -7.24 -11.85 11.91
N ASN A 52 -6.22 -11.02 12.16
CA ASN A 52 -4.95 -11.01 11.43
C ASN A 52 -5.12 -10.69 9.94
N VAL A 53 -6.19 -10.01 9.57
CA VAL A 53 -6.41 -9.56 8.19
C VAL A 53 -5.44 -8.43 7.89
N SER A 54 -4.69 -8.58 6.82
CA SER A 54 -3.65 -7.63 6.45
C SER A 54 -3.98 -6.86 5.18
N THR A 55 -3.46 -5.65 5.12
CA THR A 55 -3.60 -4.75 3.98
C THR A 55 -2.23 -4.20 3.61
N LEU A 56 -1.85 -4.42 2.36
CA LEU A 56 -0.63 -3.84 1.79
C LEU A 56 -1.01 -2.64 0.93
N VAL A 57 -0.31 -1.53 1.11
CA VAL A 57 -0.44 -0.38 0.20
C VAL A 57 0.94 0.04 -0.27
N GLU A 58 1.12 0.05 -1.59
CA GLU A 58 2.30 0.59 -2.25
C GLU A 58 1.98 1.99 -2.75
N CYS A 59 2.78 2.97 -2.36
CA CYS A 59 2.57 4.38 -2.69
C CYS A 59 3.44 4.78 -3.88
N LYS A 60 2.81 5.32 -4.92
CA LYS A 60 3.51 5.72 -6.15
C LYS A 60 3.20 7.19 -6.48
N VAL A 61 4.23 7.96 -6.75
CA VAL A 61 4.09 9.38 -7.11
C VAL A 61 4.23 9.61 -8.61
N SER A 62 4.58 8.59 -9.38
CA SER A 62 4.68 8.67 -10.85
C SER A 62 4.30 7.34 -11.50
N ARG A 63 3.93 7.41 -12.78
CA ARG A 63 3.65 6.20 -13.57
C ARG A 63 4.91 5.35 -13.75
N ALA A 64 6.06 5.97 -13.88
CA ALA A 64 7.33 5.24 -14.03
C ALA A 64 7.63 4.39 -12.79
N ASP A 65 7.42 4.93 -11.59
CA ASP A 65 7.61 4.19 -10.35
C ASP A 65 6.63 3.02 -10.25
N PHE A 66 5.39 3.24 -10.66
CA PHE A 66 4.38 2.18 -10.68
C PHE A 66 4.81 1.04 -11.62
N HIS A 67 5.19 1.36 -12.86
CA HIS A 67 5.61 0.35 -13.82
C HIS A 67 6.84 -0.42 -13.36
N ALA A 68 7.79 0.25 -12.72
CA ALA A 68 8.95 -0.41 -12.14
C ALA A 68 8.56 -1.40 -11.05
N ASP A 69 7.57 -1.06 -10.22
CA ASP A 69 7.11 -1.93 -9.14
C ASP A 69 6.44 -3.20 -9.67
N VAL A 70 5.52 -3.07 -10.62
CA VAL A 70 4.79 -4.24 -11.14
C VAL A 70 5.69 -5.24 -11.86
N ARG A 71 6.87 -4.82 -12.30
CA ARG A 71 7.87 -5.69 -12.96
C ARG A 71 8.80 -6.38 -11.98
N LYS A 72 8.76 -6.06 -10.70
CA LYS A 72 9.64 -6.69 -9.71
C LYS A 72 9.35 -8.19 -9.62
N PRO A 73 10.39 -9.05 -9.53
CA PRO A 73 10.21 -10.51 -9.53
C PRO A 73 9.24 -11.02 -8.47
N PHE A 74 9.22 -10.43 -7.28
CA PHE A 74 8.33 -10.89 -6.22
C PHE A 74 6.86 -10.60 -6.52
N ARG A 75 6.55 -9.67 -7.42
CA ARG A 75 5.15 -9.42 -7.83
C ARG A 75 4.59 -10.55 -8.67
N ALA A 76 5.44 -11.31 -9.37
CA ALA A 76 5.03 -12.47 -10.14
C ALA A 76 4.68 -13.66 -9.25
N ASN A 77 5.17 -13.71 -8.02
CA ASN A 77 4.92 -14.81 -7.09
C ASN A 77 3.96 -14.35 -5.97
N GLU A 78 2.67 -14.40 -6.25
CA GLU A 78 1.63 -13.97 -5.31
C GLU A 78 1.64 -14.76 -4.00
N ALA A 79 2.05 -16.03 -4.05
CA ALA A 79 2.05 -16.89 -2.87
C ALA A 79 3.06 -16.45 -1.81
N GLU A 80 4.11 -15.73 -2.21
CA GLU A 80 5.11 -15.19 -1.28
C GLU A 80 4.78 -13.76 -0.83
N GLY A 81 3.81 -13.12 -1.46
CA GLY A 81 3.45 -11.74 -1.18
C GLY A 81 2.76 -11.55 0.16
N VAL A 82 2.89 -10.34 0.68
CA VAL A 82 2.20 -9.92 1.90
C VAL A 82 0.95 -9.11 1.57
N GLY A 83 0.03 -9.03 2.52
CA GLY A 83 -1.25 -8.36 2.33
C GLY A 83 -2.32 -9.30 1.82
N ASP A 84 -3.37 -9.51 2.62
CA ASP A 84 -4.59 -10.20 2.18
C ASP A 84 -5.34 -9.33 1.16
N PHE A 85 -5.24 -8.02 1.32
CA PHE A 85 -5.73 -7.02 0.37
C PHE A 85 -4.55 -6.16 -0.07
N ARG A 86 -4.37 -6.01 -1.37
CA ARG A 86 -3.21 -5.31 -1.93
C ARG A 86 -3.66 -4.14 -2.78
N TRP A 87 -3.06 -2.99 -2.52
CA TRP A 87 -3.46 -1.73 -3.13
C TRP A 87 -2.26 -0.94 -3.63
N TYR A 88 -2.49 -0.17 -4.68
CA TYR A 88 -1.64 0.96 -5.01
C TYR A 88 -2.35 2.24 -4.57
N ALA A 89 -1.58 3.20 -4.09
CA ALA A 89 -2.06 4.55 -3.78
C ALA A 89 -1.25 5.56 -4.57
N ALA A 90 -1.92 6.52 -5.16
CA ALA A 90 -1.28 7.55 -5.95
C ALA A 90 -2.08 8.86 -5.88
N PRO A 91 -1.42 10.01 -6.11
CA PRO A 91 -2.16 11.26 -6.31
C PRO A 91 -3.10 11.16 -7.50
N ALA A 92 -4.18 11.93 -7.46
CA ALA A 92 -5.16 11.97 -8.55
C ALA A 92 -4.48 12.23 -9.91
N GLY A 93 -4.90 11.50 -10.92
CA GLY A 93 -4.41 11.68 -12.29
C GLY A 93 -3.17 10.86 -12.66
N ILE A 94 -2.55 10.19 -11.69
CA ILE A 94 -1.34 9.39 -11.94
C ILE A 94 -1.69 7.99 -12.44
N LEU A 95 -2.63 7.31 -11.76
CA LEU A 95 -3.05 5.95 -12.09
C LEU A 95 -4.56 5.87 -12.26
N THR A 96 -5.00 4.90 -13.06
CA THR A 96 -6.42 4.61 -13.26
C THR A 96 -6.73 3.19 -12.81
N PRO A 97 -8.01 2.86 -12.55
CA PRO A 97 -8.40 1.49 -12.20
C PRO A 97 -7.93 0.45 -13.22
N GLU A 98 -7.91 0.82 -14.50
CA GLU A 98 -7.50 -0.07 -15.59
C GLU A 98 -6.01 -0.40 -15.56
N ASP A 99 -5.20 0.41 -14.88
CA ASP A 99 -3.76 0.16 -14.72
C ASP A 99 -3.49 -0.98 -13.74
N MET A 100 -4.45 -1.31 -12.88
CA MET A 100 -4.21 -2.21 -11.74
C MET A 100 -3.99 -3.66 -12.18
N PRO A 101 -2.98 -4.33 -11.59
CA PRO A 101 -2.84 -5.78 -11.73
C PRO A 101 -4.08 -6.49 -11.20
N ALA A 102 -4.30 -7.73 -11.64
CA ALA A 102 -5.46 -8.51 -11.23
C ALA A 102 -5.58 -8.59 -9.71
N GLY A 103 -6.75 -8.23 -9.20
CA GLY A 103 -7.08 -8.27 -7.78
C GLY A 103 -6.53 -7.13 -6.94
N TRP A 104 -5.70 -6.26 -7.48
CA TRP A 104 -5.21 -5.08 -6.77
C TRP A 104 -6.22 -3.96 -6.80
N GLY A 105 -6.33 -3.24 -5.70
CA GLY A 105 -7.16 -2.04 -5.61
C GLY A 105 -6.37 -0.78 -5.84
N LEU A 106 -7.08 0.32 -6.02
CA LEU A 106 -6.49 1.65 -6.20
C LEU A 106 -7.09 2.65 -5.23
N ILE A 107 -6.22 3.36 -4.57
CA ILE A 107 -6.54 4.46 -3.66
C ILE A 107 -6.04 5.75 -4.32
N GLU A 108 -6.96 6.68 -4.56
CA GLU A 108 -6.62 7.99 -5.11
C GLU A 108 -6.53 9.00 -3.97
N VAL A 109 -5.38 9.64 -3.86
CA VAL A 109 -5.13 10.63 -2.81
C VAL A 109 -5.22 12.02 -3.41
N ARG A 110 -6.14 12.82 -2.91
CA ARG A 110 -6.31 14.22 -3.28
C ARG A 110 -5.86 15.10 -2.12
N ARG A 111 -5.74 16.39 -2.35
CA ARG A 111 -5.26 17.33 -1.33
C ARG A 111 -5.95 17.15 0.03
N THR A 112 -7.27 16.98 0.04
CA THR A 112 -8.05 16.89 1.28
C THR A 112 -8.82 15.58 1.45
N ARG A 113 -8.78 14.69 0.47
CA ARG A 113 -9.58 13.45 0.47
C ARG A 113 -8.78 12.26 0.01
N VAL A 114 -9.15 11.10 0.53
CA VAL A 114 -8.64 9.81 0.08
C VAL A 114 -9.84 9.00 -0.41
N LEU A 115 -9.77 8.52 -1.64
CA LEU A 115 -10.88 7.83 -2.30
C LEU A 115 -10.45 6.44 -2.74
N VAL A 116 -11.32 5.46 -2.55
CA VAL A 116 -11.14 4.13 -3.15
C VAL A 116 -11.75 4.18 -4.55
N THR A 117 -10.92 4.05 -5.59
CA THR A 117 -11.38 4.09 -6.98
C THR A 117 -11.48 2.70 -7.61
N LYS A 118 -10.82 1.71 -7.01
CA LYS A 118 -11.00 0.31 -7.33
C LYS A 118 -10.83 -0.50 -6.05
N VAL A 119 -11.77 -1.39 -5.76
CA VAL A 119 -11.72 -2.22 -4.55
C VAL A 119 -10.75 -3.39 -4.77
N ALA A 120 -9.88 -3.63 -3.80
CA ALA A 120 -8.97 -4.77 -3.80
C ALA A 120 -9.76 -6.05 -3.52
N GLU A 121 -9.35 -7.14 -4.17
CA GLU A 121 -9.91 -8.48 -3.92
C GLU A 121 -9.05 -9.18 -2.88
N PHE A 122 -9.67 -10.07 -2.11
CA PHE A 122 -8.94 -10.88 -1.14
C PHE A 122 -7.92 -11.78 -1.84
N LYS A 123 -6.69 -11.78 -1.32
CA LYS A 123 -5.62 -12.69 -1.71
C LYS A 123 -5.07 -13.32 -0.44
N THR A 124 -4.64 -14.57 -0.50
CA THR A 124 -4.05 -15.20 0.66
C THR A 124 -2.60 -14.71 0.83
N ALA A 125 -2.37 -13.92 1.87
CA ALA A 125 -1.03 -13.44 2.17
C ALA A 125 -0.13 -14.56 2.70
N ASN A 126 1.17 -14.43 2.46
CA ASN A 126 2.15 -15.28 3.13
C ASN A 126 2.32 -14.80 4.57
N LYS A 127 1.65 -15.46 5.50
CA LYS A 127 1.64 -15.06 6.91
C LYS A 127 3.01 -15.19 7.57
N ALA A 128 3.83 -16.14 7.12
CA ALA A 128 5.20 -16.28 7.64
C ALA A 128 6.04 -15.05 7.29
N ASN A 129 5.92 -14.55 6.05
CA ASN A 129 6.61 -13.33 5.64
C ASN A 129 6.10 -12.11 6.40
N GLU A 130 4.80 -12.04 6.66
CA GLU A 130 4.22 -10.95 7.46
C GLU A 130 4.74 -10.98 8.90
N VAL A 131 4.84 -12.15 9.51
CA VAL A 131 5.40 -12.29 10.85
C VAL A 131 6.87 -11.82 10.89
N THR A 132 7.64 -12.16 9.86
CA THR A 132 9.02 -11.68 9.73
C THR A 132 9.08 -10.15 9.71
N MET A 133 8.19 -9.51 8.99
CA MET A 133 8.13 -8.04 8.92
C MET A 133 7.71 -7.43 10.26
N LEU A 134 6.70 -8.00 10.91
CA LEU A 134 6.25 -7.56 12.24
C LEU A 134 7.34 -7.69 13.28
N THR A 135 8.02 -8.83 13.30
CA THR A 135 9.12 -9.11 14.23
C THR A 135 10.25 -8.09 14.04
N SER A 136 10.59 -7.79 12.79
CA SER A 136 11.60 -6.79 12.47
C SER A 136 11.20 -5.39 12.95
N ALA A 137 9.93 -5.02 12.78
CA ALA A 137 9.41 -3.74 13.23
C ALA A 137 9.46 -3.62 14.77
N ILE A 138 9.03 -4.67 15.47
CA ILE A 138 9.02 -4.70 16.94
C ILE A 138 10.45 -4.59 17.48
N ARG A 139 11.38 -5.31 16.87
CA ARG A 139 12.78 -5.30 17.30
C ARG A 139 13.39 -3.90 17.26
N ARG A 140 12.95 -3.04 16.36
CA ARG A 140 13.44 -1.67 16.27
C ARG A 140 12.91 -0.73 17.35
N LEU A 141 11.90 -1.18 18.10
CA LEU A 141 11.36 -0.43 19.24
C LEU A 141 12.10 -0.72 20.52
N GLU A 142 12.93 -1.75 20.54
CA GLU A 142 13.71 -2.16 21.71
C GLU A 142 15.00 -1.35 21.84
#